data_73209cf9cc1bc84dffc5ee68b95cf513
#
_entry.id   73209cf9cc1bc84dffc5ee68b95cf513
#
_cell.length_a   1.000
_cell.length_b   1.000
_cell.length_c   1.000
_cell.angle_alpha   90.00
_cell.angle_beta   90.00
_cell.angle_gamma   90.00
#
_symmetry.space_group_name_H-M   'P 1'
#
loop_
_entity.id
_entity.type
_entity.pdbx_description
1 polymer ?
#
loop_
_entity_poly.entity_id
_entity_poly.type
_entity_poly.pdbx_seq_one_letter_code
_entity_poly.pdbx_strand_id
1 'polypeptide(L)'
;MINRTAVLVILVLLPFVSSCATTKTEESVQEASAHYKLGVGYYSENKVQQAFVEFQRAYELNPNNKEVLNAIGIIYLLNFDETLQAIEYFEKAVKVDPNYSDAYNNLGAAYEKLGKFDTAIPFYKKALANLLYATPENSFINMGRAYYRMGRYEDATAAYKEAIKRAPTLDIPFMGLALCYNAVGKYGDASTAMTHAIDLNPVYKGDAARAAEDFNSRRIAASGYEEKDLTDYLEILKY
;
A
#
# COMPACT_ATOMS: atom_id res chain seq x y z
N MET A 1 -63.32 41.64 -36.09
CA MET A 1 -62.73 42.01 -34.75
C MET A 1 -62.38 40.74 -34.02
N ILE A 2 -61.10 40.46 -34.00
CA ILE A 2 -60.56 39.23 -33.43
C ILE A 2 -60.08 39.57 -32.03
N ASN A 3 -60.63 38.91 -31.05
CA ASN A 3 -60.35 39.16 -29.64
C ASN A 3 -59.06 38.46 -29.25
N ARG A 4 -58.06 39.24 -28.87
CA ARG A 4 -56.71 38.79 -28.31
C ARG A 4 -56.88 38.77 -26.80
N THR A 5 -56.98 37.59 -26.21
CA THR A 5 -56.61 37.35 -24.80
C THR A 5 -56.56 35.84 -24.53
N ALA A 6 -55.45 35.27 -24.62
CA ALA A 6 -55.09 34.01 -23.90
C ALA A 6 -53.62 33.62 -24.17
N VAL A 7 -52.69 34.33 -23.58
CA VAL A 7 -51.33 33.78 -23.34
C VAL A 7 -50.82 34.45 -22.07
N LEU A 8 -50.88 33.80 -20.98
CA LEU A 8 -49.92 33.97 -19.85
C LEU A 8 -50.35 33.14 -18.63
N VAL A 9 -50.06 31.87 -18.62
CA VAL A 9 -49.87 31.10 -17.36
C VAL A 9 -49.14 29.79 -17.72
N ILE A 10 -47.85 29.80 -17.91
CA ILE A 10 -47.00 28.63 -17.70
C ILE A 10 -45.58 29.17 -17.49
N LEU A 11 -45.19 29.46 -16.26
CA LEU A 11 -43.79 29.62 -15.90
C LEU A 11 -43.61 29.89 -14.40
N VAL A 12 -43.97 28.97 -13.54
CA VAL A 12 -43.42 28.92 -12.17
C VAL A 12 -43.68 27.52 -11.60
N LEU A 13 -42.86 26.55 -11.94
CA LEU A 13 -42.76 25.28 -11.17
C LEU A 13 -41.50 24.51 -11.56
N LEU A 14 -40.31 25.09 -11.39
CA LEU A 14 -39.04 24.32 -11.48
C LEU A 14 -37.92 24.92 -10.63
N PRO A 15 -38.01 24.95 -9.31
CA PRO A 15 -36.76 24.86 -8.54
C PRO A 15 -36.77 23.86 -7.38
N PHE A 16 -37.81 23.04 -7.17
CA PHE A 16 -37.90 22.23 -5.94
C PHE A 16 -37.34 20.81 -6.06
N VAL A 17 -36.99 20.31 -7.24
CA VAL A 17 -36.49 18.93 -7.40
C VAL A 17 -34.99 18.83 -7.17
N SER A 18 -34.24 19.92 -7.32
CA SER A 18 -32.76 19.91 -7.20
C SER A 18 -32.27 19.84 -5.74
N SER A 19 -33.05 20.35 -4.79
CA SER A 19 -32.63 20.41 -3.37
C SER A 19 -32.69 19.06 -2.65
N CYS A 20 -33.65 18.20 -2.97
CA CYS A 20 -33.78 16.90 -2.32
C CYS A 20 -32.74 15.86 -2.83
N ALA A 21 -32.29 15.98 -4.06
CA ALA A 21 -31.29 15.09 -4.62
C ALA A 21 -29.87 15.39 -4.06
N THR A 22 -29.55 16.68 -3.89
CA THR A 22 -28.26 17.12 -3.31
C THR A 22 -28.16 16.79 -1.83
N THR A 23 -29.19 16.99 -1.04
CA THR A 23 -29.21 16.66 0.40
C THR A 23 -29.10 15.16 0.65
N LYS A 24 -29.79 14.32 -0.13
CA LYS A 24 -29.71 12.86 -0.02
C LYS A 24 -28.32 12.36 -0.40
N THR A 25 -27.64 12.99 -1.34
CA THR A 25 -26.28 12.64 -1.77
C THR A 25 -25.24 13.04 -0.70
N GLU A 26 -25.40 14.20 -0.08
CA GLU A 26 -24.52 14.65 1.02
C GLU A 26 -24.66 13.77 2.26
N GLU A 27 -25.88 13.41 2.63
CA GLU A 27 -26.14 12.50 3.76
C GLU A 27 -25.52 11.13 3.53
N SER A 28 -25.67 10.54 2.33
CA SER A 28 -25.06 9.25 2.01
C SER A 28 -23.54 9.31 2.00
N VAL A 29 -22.92 10.41 1.59
CA VAL A 29 -21.47 10.60 1.64
C VAL A 29 -20.95 10.71 3.10
N GLN A 30 -21.70 11.40 3.96
CA GLN A 30 -21.35 11.49 5.38
C GLN A 30 -21.49 10.14 6.07
N GLU A 31 -22.56 9.40 5.80
CA GLU A 31 -22.76 8.04 6.32
C GLU A 31 -21.66 7.08 5.82
N ALA A 32 -21.30 7.12 4.53
CA ALA A 32 -20.17 6.37 3.98
C ALA A 32 -18.87 6.68 4.71
N SER A 33 -18.62 7.97 5.02
CA SER A 33 -17.43 8.38 5.76
C SER A 33 -17.43 7.84 7.20
N ALA A 34 -18.59 7.76 7.85
CA ALA A 34 -18.72 7.19 9.19
C ALA A 34 -18.39 5.67 9.19
N HIS A 35 -18.97 4.93 8.23
CA HIS A 35 -18.66 3.50 8.05
C HIS A 35 -17.19 3.26 7.72
N TYR A 36 -16.59 4.09 6.86
CA TYR A 36 -15.15 3.99 6.56
C TYR A 36 -14.30 4.15 7.84
N LYS A 37 -14.55 5.19 8.66
CA LYS A 37 -13.82 5.44 9.91
C LYS A 37 -13.99 4.28 10.90
N LEU A 38 -15.20 3.73 11.01
CA LEU A 38 -15.48 2.58 11.86
C LEU A 38 -14.72 1.34 11.36
N GLY A 39 -14.70 1.11 10.04
CA GLY A 39 -13.92 0.06 9.41
C GLY A 39 -12.43 0.18 9.69
N VAL A 40 -11.86 1.39 9.59
CA VAL A 40 -10.44 1.66 9.95
C VAL A 40 -10.19 1.34 11.42
N GLY A 41 -11.10 1.72 12.33
CA GLY A 41 -11.02 1.37 13.75
C GLY A 41 -10.99 -0.14 13.97
N TYR A 42 -11.91 -0.88 13.39
CA TYR A 42 -11.92 -2.36 13.48
C TYR A 42 -10.67 -3.00 12.89
N TYR A 43 -10.17 -2.46 11.78
CA TYR A 43 -8.94 -2.98 11.16
C TYR A 43 -7.73 -2.78 12.06
N SER A 44 -7.61 -1.63 12.72
CA SER A 44 -6.54 -1.35 13.68
C SER A 44 -6.58 -2.25 14.93
N GLU A 45 -7.76 -2.75 15.28
CA GLU A 45 -7.98 -3.73 16.35
C GLU A 45 -7.83 -5.20 15.88
N ASN A 46 -7.36 -5.41 14.64
CA ASN A 46 -7.26 -6.73 13.99
C ASN A 46 -8.61 -7.48 13.85
N LYS A 47 -9.73 -6.74 13.86
CA LYS A 47 -11.08 -7.25 13.64
C LYS A 47 -11.44 -7.20 12.15
N VAL A 48 -10.72 -7.99 11.34
CA VAL A 48 -10.73 -7.90 9.87
C VAL A 48 -12.13 -8.06 9.27
N GLN A 49 -12.92 -9.04 9.74
CA GLN A 49 -14.27 -9.31 9.22
C GLN A 49 -15.22 -8.12 9.47
N GLN A 50 -15.13 -7.51 10.66
CA GLN A 50 -15.94 -6.34 11.01
C GLN A 50 -15.52 -5.13 10.18
N ALA A 51 -14.20 -4.93 10.01
CA ALA A 51 -13.67 -3.89 9.14
C ALA A 51 -14.18 -4.03 7.70
N PHE A 52 -14.14 -5.24 7.16
CA PHE A 52 -14.60 -5.53 5.81
C PHE A 52 -16.09 -5.21 5.61
N VAL A 53 -16.95 -5.60 6.58
CA VAL A 53 -18.39 -5.29 6.53
C VAL A 53 -18.62 -3.77 6.51
N GLU A 54 -17.91 -3.01 7.35
CA GLU A 54 -18.05 -1.56 7.39
C GLU A 54 -17.52 -0.87 6.12
N PHE A 55 -16.41 -1.36 5.55
CA PHE A 55 -15.93 -0.85 4.25
C PHE A 55 -16.89 -1.18 3.11
N GLN A 56 -17.55 -2.36 3.12
CA GLN A 56 -18.58 -2.68 2.11
C GLN A 56 -19.79 -1.75 2.23
N ARG A 57 -20.26 -1.44 3.44
CA ARG A 57 -21.34 -0.47 3.66
C ARG A 57 -20.95 0.93 3.15
N ALA A 58 -19.70 1.35 3.44
CA ALA A 58 -19.17 2.61 2.92
C ALA A 58 -19.13 2.62 1.38
N TYR A 59 -18.75 1.49 0.76
CA TYR A 59 -18.74 1.34 -0.69
C TYR A 59 -20.14 1.37 -1.32
N GLU A 60 -21.12 0.74 -0.71
CA GLU A 60 -22.53 0.77 -1.17
C GLU A 60 -23.10 2.19 -1.16
N LEU A 61 -22.77 2.99 -0.15
CA LEU A 61 -23.22 4.37 -0.01
C LEU A 61 -22.46 5.33 -0.92
N ASN A 62 -21.14 5.13 -1.12
CA ASN A 62 -20.29 5.94 -1.98
C ASN A 62 -19.26 5.08 -2.74
N PRO A 63 -19.64 4.52 -3.90
CA PRO A 63 -18.74 3.64 -4.68
C PRO A 63 -17.52 4.36 -5.28
N ASN A 64 -17.50 5.68 -5.30
CA ASN A 64 -16.40 6.49 -5.83
C ASN A 64 -15.49 7.07 -4.73
N ASN A 65 -15.46 6.46 -3.56
CA ASN A 65 -14.51 6.83 -2.51
C ASN A 65 -13.22 6.03 -2.68
N LYS A 66 -12.13 6.70 -3.07
CA LYS A 66 -10.82 6.06 -3.33
C LYS A 66 -10.22 5.40 -2.09
N GLU A 67 -10.43 5.99 -0.91
CA GLU A 67 -9.93 5.46 0.36
C GLU A 67 -10.65 4.15 0.72
N VAL A 68 -11.96 4.08 0.53
CA VAL A 68 -12.76 2.85 0.74
C VAL A 68 -12.34 1.76 -0.24
N LEU A 69 -12.20 2.09 -1.52
CA LEU A 69 -11.74 1.16 -2.54
C LEU A 69 -10.36 0.60 -2.19
N ASN A 70 -9.44 1.45 -1.78
CA ASN A 70 -8.10 1.05 -1.36
C ASN A 70 -8.13 0.15 -0.11
N ALA A 71 -8.95 0.48 0.89
CA ALA A 71 -9.09 -0.32 2.12
C ALA A 71 -9.65 -1.71 1.84
N ILE A 72 -10.65 -1.84 0.98
CA ILE A 72 -11.18 -3.14 0.54
C ILE A 72 -10.10 -3.94 -0.20
N GLY A 73 -9.37 -3.30 -1.11
CA GLY A 73 -8.25 -3.93 -1.82
C GLY A 73 -7.16 -4.45 -0.88
N ILE A 74 -6.82 -3.71 0.17
CA ILE A 74 -5.86 -4.14 1.20
C ILE A 74 -6.35 -5.41 1.91
N ILE A 75 -7.62 -5.48 2.30
CA ILE A 75 -8.17 -6.67 2.96
C ILE A 75 -8.10 -7.89 2.02
N TYR A 76 -8.47 -7.75 0.74
CA TYR A 76 -8.34 -8.82 -0.23
C TYR A 76 -6.88 -9.28 -0.40
N LEU A 77 -5.92 -8.33 -0.44
CA LEU A 77 -4.50 -8.64 -0.66
C LEU A 77 -3.85 -9.34 0.54
N LEU A 78 -4.11 -8.83 1.75
CA LEU A 78 -3.35 -9.21 2.96
C LEU A 78 -4.07 -10.23 3.83
N ASN A 79 -5.40 -10.26 3.83
CA ASN A 79 -6.18 -11.05 4.76
C ASN A 79 -6.93 -12.20 4.11
N PHE A 80 -7.43 -12.02 2.89
CA PHE A 80 -8.19 -13.06 2.18
C PHE A 80 -7.36 -13.83 1.14
N ASP A 81 -6.14 -13.37 0.86
CA ASP A 81 -5.25 -13.91 -0.18
C ASP A 81 -5.82 -13.88 -1.61
N GLU A 82 -6.74 -12.97 -1.86
CA GLU A 82 -7.50 -12.79 -3.10
C GLU A 82 -6.86 -11.68 -3.95
N THR A 83 -5.63 -11.93 -4.43
CA THR A 83 -4.79 -10.90 -5.08
C THR A 83 -5.44 -10.28 -6.32
N LEU A 84 -6.21 -11.04 -7.11
CA LEU A 84 -6.86 -10.50 -8.31
C LEU A 84 -7.99 -9.54 -7.95
N GLN A 85 -8.78 -9.84 -6.93
CA GLN A 85 -9.80 -8.94 -6.41
C GLN A 85 -9.18 -7.66 -5.84
N ALA A 86 -8.05 -7.78 -5.14
CA ALA A 86 -7.32 -6.62 -4.66
C ALA A 86 -6.91 -5.67 -5.81
N ILE A 87 -6.37 -6.23 -6.90
CA ILE A 87 -5.99 -5.45 -8.09
C ILE A 87 -7.20 -4.69 -8.64
N GLU A 88 -8.36 -5.34 -8.80
CA GLU A 88 -9.57 -4.68 -9.30
C GLU A 88 -9.98 -3.46 -8.44
N TYR A 89 -9.92 -3.58 -7.11
CA TYR A 89 -10.26 -2.48 -6.21
C TYR A 89 -9.23 -1.36 -6.24
N PHE A 90 -7.94 -1.66 -6.32
CA PHE A 90 -6.90 -0.65 -6.47
C PHE A 90 -6.99 0.06 -7.83
N GLU A 91 -7.31 -0.65 -8.91
CA GLU A 91 -7.55 -0.05 -10.23
C GLU A 91 -8.76 0.90 -10.22
N LYS A 92 -9.85 0.53 -9.53
CA LYS A 92 -10.98 1.45 -9.31
C LYS A 92 -10.53 2.69 -8.53
N ALA A 93 -9.71 2.53 -7.49
CA ALA A 93 -9.21 3.66 -6.70
C ALA A 93 -8.38 4.65 -7.52
N VAL A 94 -7.44 4.17 -8.36
CA VAL A 94 -6.65 5.05 -9.24
C VAL A 94 -7.44 5.61 -10.42
N LYS A 95 -8.54 4.98 -10.79
CA LYS A 95 -9.49 5.53 -11.77
C LYS A 95 -10.28 6.70 -11.20
N VAL A 96 -10.64 6.64 -9.91
CA VAL A 96 -11.30 7.74 -9.19
C VAL A 96 -10.33 8.91 -8.99
N ASP A 97 -9.12 8.62 -8.55
CA ASP A 97 -8.06 9.62 -8.37
C ASP A 97 -6.74 9.15 -9.00
N PRO A 98 -6.40 9.65 -10.19
CA PRO A 98 -5.14 9.31 -10.87
C PRO A 98 -3.86 9.72 -10.14
N ASN A 99 -3.95 10.50 -9.05
CA ASN A 99 -2.82 10.89 -8.21
C ASN A 99 -2.77 10.14 -6.87
N TYR A 100 -3.60 9.12 -6.69
CA TYR A 100 -3.67 8.40 -5.43
C TYR A 100 -2.50 7.40 -5.28
N SER A 101 -1.41 7.88 -4.69
CA SER A 101 -0.13 7.16 -4.56
C SER A 101 -0.24 5.86 -3.79
N ASP A 102 -1.04 5.80 -2.71
CA ASP A 102 -1.21 4.59 -1.92
C ASP A 102 -1.78 3.44 -2.76
N ALA A 103 -2.78 3.70 -3.60
CA ALA A 103 -3.33 2.68 -4.46
C ALA A 103 -2.34 2.23 -5.55
N TYR A 104 -1.53 3.12 -6.09
CA TYR A 104 -0.44 2.73 -6.99
C TYR A 104 0.62 1.88 -6.29
N ASN A 105 1.02 2.23 -5.08
CA ASN A 105 1.93 1.41 -4.28
C ASN A 105 1.34 0.01 -4.03
N ASN A 106 0.06 -0.07 -3.69
CA ASN A 106 -0.63 -1.33 -3.44
C ASN A 106 -0.84 -2.16 -4.71
N LEU A 107 -1.07 -1.53 -5.88
CA LEU A 107 -1.03 -2.23 -7.18
C LEU A 107 0.33 -2.87 -7.42
N GLY A 108 1.41 -2.13 -7.18
CA GLY A 108 2.75 -2.68 -7.27
C GLY A 108 2.93 -3.89 -6.36
N ALA A 109 2.52 -3.79 -5.09
CA ALA A 109 2.60 -4.88 -4.12
C ALA A 109 1.75 -6.12 -4.53
N ALA A 110 0.58 -5.90 -5.10
CA ALA A 110 -0.28 -6.98 -5.60
C ALA A 110 0.37 -7.71 -6.79
N TYR A 111 0.94 -6.97 -7.74
CA TYR A 111 1.67 -7.59 -8.86
C TYR A 111 2.96 -8.29 -8.40
N GLU A 112 3.66 -7.74 -7.41
CA GLU A 112 4.82 -8.39 -6.78
C GLU A 112 4.42 -9.73 -6.12
N LYS A 113 3.27 -9.77 -5.41
CA LYS A 113 2.74 -11.00 -4.82
C LYS A 113 2.44 -12.09 -5.87
N LEU A 114 2.09 -11.69 -7.09
CA LEU A 114 1.96 -12.60 -8.25
C LEU A 114 3.30 -12.97 -8.91
N GLY A 115 4.43 -12.51 -8.38
CA GLY A 115 5.75 -12.70 -8.99
C GLY A 115 6.01 -11.84 -10.24
N LYS A 116 5.13 -10.89 -10.55
CA LYS A 116 5.20 -10.03 -11.74
C LYS A 116 5.97 -8.74 -11.44
N PHE A 117 7.26 -8.88 -11.10
CA PHE A 117 8.12 -7.77 -10.66
C PHE A 117 8.27 -6.67 -11.72
N ASP A 118 8.41 -7.03 -13.00
CA ASP A 118 8.48 -6.07 -14.11
C ASP A 118 7.22 -5.22 -14.22
N THR A 119 6.06 -5.79 -13.90
CA THR A 119 4.77 -5.09 -13.89
C THR A 119 4.61 -4.22 -12.64
N ALA A 120 5.16 -4.64 -11.50
CA ALA A 120 5.06 -3.92 -10.22
C ALA A 120 5.83 -2.59 -10.25
N ILE A 121 7.06 -2.57 -10.79
CA ILE A 121 7.95 -1.40 -10.80
C ILE A 121 7.32 -0.15 -11.40
N PRO A 122 6.65 -0.17 -12.57
CA PRO A 122 5.93 1.00 -13.09
C PRO A 122 4.90 1.59 -12.14
N PHE A 123 4.20 0.77 -11.36
CA PHE A 123 3.22 1.25 -10.39
C PHE A 123 3.89 1.94 -9.21
N TYR A 124 4.98 1.40 -8.66
CA TYR A 124 5.78 2.09 -7.64
C TYR A 124 6.30 3.44 -8.13
N LYS A 125 6.78 3.52 -9.38
CA LYS A 125 7.20 4.78 -10.00
C LYS A 125 6.05 5.78 -10.13
N LYS A 126 4.83 5.33 -10.45
CA LYS A 126 3.64 6.20 -10.47
C LYS A 126 3.31 6.73 -9.07
N ALA A 127 3.38 5.89 -8.03
CA ALA A 127 3.21 6.34 -6.65
C ALA A 127 4.20 7.45 -6.28
N LEU A 128 5.48 7.28 -6.66
CA LEU A 128 6.57 8.22 -6.40
C LEU A 128 6.53 9.49 -7.25
N ALA A 129 5.78 9.52 -8.35
CA ALA A 129 5.64 10.71 -9.19
C ALA A 129 4.84 11.84 -8.51
N ASN A 130 4.02 11.52 -7.53
CA ASN A 130 3.30 12.51 -6.74
C ASN A 130 4.21 13.03 -5.62
N LEU A 131 4.58 14.31 -5.69
CA LEU A 131 5.45 14.97 -4.71
C LEU A 131 4.81 15.11 -3.32
N LEU A 132 3.48 14.99 -3.22
CA LEU A 132 2.73 15.05 -1.97
C LEU A 132 2.47 13.67 -1.35
N TYR A 133 3.08 12.62 -1.89
CA TYR A 133 2.95 11.29 -1.33
C TYR A 133 3.53 11.24 0.09
N ALA A 134 2.69 10.84 1.06
CA ALA A 134 3.05 10.94 2.48
C ALA A 134 4.11 9.90 2.91
N THR A 135 4.15 8.73 2.28
CA THR A 135 5.02 7.60 2.65
C THR A 135 5.80 7.04 1.45
N PRO A 136 6.58 7.89 0.75
CA PRO A 136 7.31 7.47 -0.45
C PRO A 136 8.38 6.42 -0.17
N GLU A 137 8.90 6.34 1.06
CA GLU A 137 9.83 5.30 1.51
C GLU A 137 9.27 3.89 1.29
N ASN A 138 7.98 3.66 1.49
CA ASN A 138 7.35 2.35 1.28
C ASN A 138 7.46 1.91 -0.18
N SER A 139 7.21 2.81 -1.13
CA SER A 139 7.36 2.51 -2.55
C SER A 139 8.81 2.28 -2.96
N PHE A 140 9.77 2.99 -2.36
CA PHE A 140 11.19 2.73 -2.59
C PHE A 140 11.63 1.38 -2.03
N ILE A 141 11.17 0.99 -0.83
CA ILE A 141 11.44 -0.32 -0.23
C ILE A 141 10.88 -1.43 -1.13
N ASN A 142 9.62 -1.32 -1.53
CA ASN A 142 8.98 -2.30 -2.40
C ASN A 142 9.67 -2.40 -3.77
N MET A 143 10.00 -1.25 -4.37
CA MET A 143 10.74 -1.21 -5.64
C MET A 143 12.15 -1.82 -5.50
N GLY A 144 12.84 -1.58 -4.38
CA GLY A 144 14.13 -2.20 -4.05
C GLY A 144 14.01 -3.71 -3.97
N ARG A 145 12.99 -4.22 -3.28
CA ARG A 145 12.72 -5.66 -3.18
C ARG A 145 12.41 -6.26 -4.55
N ALA A 146 11.57 -5.62 -5.37
CA ALA A 146 11.27 -6.10 -6.71
C ALA A 146 12.53 -6.16 -7.59
N TYR A 147 13.38 -5.14 -7.58
CA TYR A 147 14.66 -5.17 -8.29
C TYR A 147 15.61 -6.27 -7.78
N TYR A 148 15.68 -6.46 -6.46
CA TYR A 148 16.48 -7.54 -5.88
C TYR A 148 16.01 -8.92 -6.37
N ARG A 149 14.70 -9.19 -6.38
CA ARG A 149 14.11 -10.44 -6.92
C ARG A 149 14.41 -10.68 -8.40
N MET A 150 14.63 -9.60 -9.16
CA MET A 150 15.04 -9.65 -10.57
C MET A 150 16.55 -9.79 -10.78
N GLY A 151 17.36 -9.83 -9.70
CA GLY A 151 18.83 -9.83 -9.78
C GLY A 151 19.42 -8.47 -10.17
N ARG A 152 18.63 -7.40 -10.16
CA ARG A 152 19.05 -6.03 -10.49
C ARG A 152 19.56 -5.32 -9.23
N TYR A 153 20.68 -5.80 -8.70
CA TYR A 153 21.19 -5.43 -7.37
C TYR A 153 21.59 -3.95 -7.26
N GLU A 154 22.11 -3.35 -8.33
CA GLU A 154 22.46 -1.92 -8.37
C GLU A 154 21.19 -1.04 -8.25
N ASP A 155 20.15 -1.37 -9.01
CA ASP A 155 18.87 -0.66 -8.96
C ASP A 155 18.20 -0.84 -7.58
N ALA A 156 18.26 -2.04 -7.03
CA ALA A 156 17.76 -2.34 -5.70
C ALA A 156 18.49 -1.52 -4.62
N THR A 157 19.82 -1.48 -4.69
CA THR A 157 20.67 -0.68 -3.80
C THR A 157 20.31 0.81 -3.87
N ALA A 158 20.10 1.35 -5.08
CA ALA A 158 19.70 2.74 -5.26
C ALA A 158 18.33 3.02 -4.63
N ALA A 159 17.36 2.12 -4.83
CA ALA A 159 16.02 2.27 -4.26
C ALA A 159 16.04 2.21 -2.73
N TYR A 160 16.75 1.26 -2.12
CA TYR A 160 16.86 1.20 -0.65
C TYR A 160 17.58 2.41 -0.06
N LYS A 161 18.60 2.95 -0.71
CA LYS A 161 19.26 4.20 -0.28
C LYS A 161 18.31 5.40 -0.32
N GLU A 162 17.44 5.48 -1.33
CA GLU A 162 16.41 6.51 -1.38
C GLU A 162 15.36 6.34 -0.27
N ALA A 163 15.01 5.11 0.11
CA ALA A 163 14.15 4.84 1.27
C ALA A 163 14.80 5.30 2.58
N ILE A 164 16.07 4.94 2.81
CA ILE A 164 16.84 5.35 4.00
C ILE A 164 16.94 6.88 4.12
N LYS A 165 17.18 7.56 3.00
CA LYS A 165 17.26 9.03 2.99
C LYS A 165 15.96 9.70 3.47
N ARG A 166 14.80 9.06 3.22
CA ARG A 166 13.49 9.56 3.63
C ARG A 166 13.10 9.14 5.04
N ALA A 167 13.45 7.92 5.41
CA ALA A 167 13.11 7.33 6.69
C ALA A 167 14.34 6.61 7.28
N PRO A 168 15.31 7.36 7.83
CA PRO A 168 16.59 6.80 8.27
C PRO A 168 16.50 5.91 9.52
N THR A 169 15.35 5.90 10.18
CA THR A 169 15.08 5.07 11.37
C THR A 169 14.39 3.74 11.07
N LEU A 170 14.09 3.46 9.80
CA LEU A 170 13.53 2.16 9.41
C LEU A 170 14.64 1.14 9.21
N ASP A 171 14.48 -0.03 9.80
CA ASP A 171 15.40 -1.17 9.69
C ASP A 171 15.31 -1.90 8.35
N ILE A 172 14.08 -2.04 7.82
CA ILE A 172 13.79 -2.81 6.60
C ILE A 172 14.68 -2.46 5.39
N PRO A 173 14.88 -1.18 5.01
CA PRO A 173 15.72 -0.86 3.86
C PRO A 173 17.20 -1.19 4.09
N PHE A 174 17.69 -1.17 5.33
CA PHE A 174 19.06 -1.63 5.65
C PHE A 174 19.18 -3.14 5.50
N MET A 175 18.16 -3.93 5.90
CA MET A 175 18.12 -5.37 5.63
C MET A 175 18.16 -5.66 4.12
N GLY A 176 17.40 -4.90 3.32
CA GLY A 176 17.45 -5.00 1.86
C GLY A 176 18.80 -4.65 1.26
N LEU A 177 19.48 -3.62 1.78
CA LEU A 177 20.86 -3.28 1.39
C LEU A 177 21.84 -4.40 1.72
N ALA A 178 21.72 -5.00 2.90
CA ALA A 178 22.57 -6.12 3.32
C ALA A 178 22.47 -7.28 2.33
N LEU A 179 21.26 -7.65 1.90
CA LEU A 179 21.05 -8.66 0.86
C LEU A 179 21.69 -8.28 -0.48
N CYS A 180 21.51 -7.02 -0.91
CA CYS A 180 22.08 -6.54 -2.16
C CYS A 180 23.62 -6.60 -2.14
N TYR A 181 24.25 -6.16 -1.06
CA TYR A 181 25.70 -6.20 -0.91
C TYR A 181 26.23 -7.64 -0.81
N ASN A 182 25.54 -8.52 -0.09
CA ASN A 182 25.88 -9.94 -0.02
C ASN A 182 25.85 -10.58 -1.41
N ALA A 183 24.79 -10.32 -2.18
CA ALA A 183 24.62 -10.88 -3.53
C ALA A 183 25.73 -10.47 -4.52
N VAL A 184 26.38 -9.31 -4.31
CA VAL A 184 27.51 -8.83 -5.14
C VAL A 184 28.87 -9.04 -4.49
N GLY A 185 28.98 -9.82 -3.40
CA GLY A 185 30.22 -10.17 -2.73
C GLY A 185 30.86 -9.06 -1.89
N LYS A 186 30.10 -7.99 -1.58
CA LYS A 186 30.54 -6.89 -0.71
C LYS A 186 30.23 -7.18 0.76
N TYR A 187 30.86 -8.22 1.30
CA TYR A 187 30.51 -8.78 2.61
C TYR A 187 30.66 -7.81 3.78
N GLY A 188 31.70 -6.95 3.78
CA GLY A 188 31.87 -5.89 4.79
C GLY A 188 30.75 -4.86 4.78
N ASP A 189 30.32 -4.42 3.58
CA ASP A 189 29.16 -3.51 3.44
C ASP A 189 27.85 -4.21 3.86
N ALA A 190 27.70 -5.50 3.55
CA ALA A 190 26.54 -6.29 3.95
C ALA A 190 26.44 -6.41 5.48
N SER A 191 27.56 -6.74 6.14
CA SER A 191 27.65 -6.82 7.61
C SER A 191 27.33 -5.47 8.26
N THR A 192 27.90 -4.39 7.75
CA THR A 192 27.62 -3.03 8.23
C THR A 192 26.13 -2.67 8.10
N ALA A 193 25.53 -2.93 6.95
CA ALA A 193 24.10 -2.65 6.72
C ALA A 193 23.22 -3.50 7.66
N MET A 194 23.55 -4.77 7.88
CA MET A 194 22.82 -5.66 8.79
C MET A 194 22.94 -5.17 10.25
N THR A 195 24.11 -4.74 10.70
CA THR A 195 24.30 -4.17 12.02
C THR A 195 23.38 -2.95 12.24
N HIS A 196 23.36 -2.02 11.28
CA HIS A 196 22.44 -0.88 11.34
C HIS A 196 20.94 -1.31 11.40
N ALA A 197 20.56 -2.32 10.64
CA ALA A 197 19.19 -2.85 10.69
C ALA A 197 18.85 -3.40 12.09
N ILE A 198 19.76 -4.15 12.69
CA ILE A 198 19.59 -4.77 14.02
C ILE A 198 19.55 -3.70 15.11
N ASP A 199 20.38 -2.66 15.02
CA ASP A 199 20.38 -1.52 15.95
C ASP A 199 19.06 -0.76 15.95
N LEU A 200 18.48 -0.53 14.75
CA LEU A 200 17.23 0.17 14.57
C LEU A 200 15.98 -0.66 14.91
N ASN A 201 16.10 -1.98 14.82
CA ASN A 201 14.95 -2.86 15.02
C ASN A 201 14.51 -2.86 16.51
N PRO A 202 13.24 -2.54 16.82
CA PRO A 202 12.76 -2.41 18.20
C PRO A 202 12.74 -3.74 18.98
N VAL A 203 12.78 -4.87 18.29
CA VAL A 203 12.84 -6.21 18.91
C VAL A 203 14.27 -6.58 19.26
N TYR A 204 15.21 -6.34 18.34
CA TYR A 204 16.61 -6.77 18.51
C TYR A 204 17.43 -5.77 19.32
N LYS A 205 17.25 -4.48 19.14
CA LYS A 205 17.93 -3.39 19.89
C LYS A 205 19.45 -3.57 19.95
N GLY A 206 20.07 -3.90 18.81
CA GLY A 206 21.49 -4.14 18.69
C GLY A 206 21.96 -5.56 19.03
N ASP A 207 21.09 -6.46 19.50
CA ASP A 207 21.43 -7.84 19.86
C ASP A 207 21.40 -8.74 18.61
N ALA A 208 22.59 -8.96 18.03
CA ALA A 208 22.76 -9.81 16.85
C ALA A 208 22.48 -11.30 17.15
N ALA A 209 22.70 -11.77 18.38
CA ALA A 209 22.41 -13.16 18.75
C ALA A 209 20.89 -13.39 18.79
N ARG A 210 20.14 -12.44 19.33
CA ARG A 210 18.68 -12.47 19.32
C ARG A 210 18.13 -12.40 17.89
N ALA A 211 18.70 -11.56 17.03
CA ALA A 211 18.32 -11.50 15.61
C ALA A 211 18.56 -12.83 14.90
N ALA A 212 19.71 -13.47 15.14
CA ALA A 212 20.05 -14.77 14.58
C ALA A 212 19.07 -15.88 15.04
N GLU A 213 18.69 -15.87 16.33
CA GLU A 213 17.71 -16.82 16.87
C GLU A 213 16.34 -16.65 16.19
N ASP A 214 15.86 -15.41 16.03
CA ASP A 214 14.60 -15.10 15.33
C ASP A 214 14.66 -15.53 13.86
N PHE A 215 15.71 -15.17 13.13
CA PHE A 215 15.87 -15.54 11.72
C PHE A 215 15.90 -17.05 11.54
N ASN A 216 16.61 -17.77 12.42
CA ASN A 216 16.67 -19.23 12.37
C ASN A 216 15.31 -19.88 12.68
N SER A 217 14.59 -19.36 13.67
CA SER A 217 13.24 -19.84 14.02
C SER A 217 12.26 -19.65 12.86
N ARG A 218 12.24 -18.47 12.27
CA ARG A 218 11.36 -18.17 11.13
C ARG A 218 11.70 -18.96 9.89
N ARG A 219 13.00 -19.18 9.61
CA ARG A 219 13.47 -19.96 8.47
C ARG A 219 12.93 -21.40 8.45
N ILE A 220 12.67 -22.00 9.60
CA ILE A 220 12.14 -23.38 9.70
C ILE A 220 10.73 -23.48 9.08
N ALA A 221 9.91 -22.44 9.18
CA ALA A 221 8.56 -22.41 8.66
C ALA A 221 8.45 -21.69 7.30
N ALA A 222 9.51 -20.99 6.88
CA ALA A 222 9.54 -20.21 5.65
C ALA A 222 9.75 -21.12 4.42
N SER A 223 9.40 -20.59 3.26
CA SER A 223 9.63 -21.23 1.96
C SER A 223 9.93 -20.18 0.89
N GLY A 224 10.53 -20.61 -0.23
CA GLY A 224 10.77 -19.76 -1.39
C GLY A 224 11.68 -18.57 -1.08
N TYR A 225 11.23 -17.38 -1.41
CA TYR A 225 12.04 -16.16 -1.24
C TYR A 225 12.32 -15.81 0.23
N GLU A 226 11.37 -16.03 1.13
CA GLU A 226 11.58 -15.73 2.55
C GLU A 226 12.63 -16.64 3.18
N GLU A 227 12.59 -17.94 2.89
CA GLU A 227 13.59 -18.91 3.34
C GLU A 227 14.99 -18.52 2.88
N LYS A 228 15.10 -18.12 1.60
CA LYS A 228 16.36 -17.66 1.03
C LYS A 228 16.88 -16.42 1.74
N ASP A 229 16.05 -15.39 1.92
CA ASP A 229 16.44 -14.14 2.58
C ASP A 229 16.90 -14.40 4.01
N LEU A 230 16.17 -15.22 4.78
CA LEU A 230 16.54 -15.56 6.15
C LEU A 230 17.85 -16.35 6.21
N THR A 231 18.12 -17.19 5.21
CA THR A 231 19.40 -17.91 5.08
C THR A 231 20.55 -16.92 4.81
N ASP A 232 20.35 -15.99 3.87
CA ASP A 232 21.33 -14.95 3.55
C ASP A 232 21.59 -14.02 4.76
N TYR A 233 20.56 -13.66 5.54
CA TYR A 233 20.73 -12.88 6.78
C TYR A 233 21.60 -13.60 7.81
N LEU A 234 21.34 -14.90 8.02
CA LEU A 234 22.15 -15.72 8.93
C LEU A 234 23.60 -15.87 8.45
N GLU A 235 23.84 -15.85 7.16
CA GLU A 235 25.19 -15.85 6.59
C GLU A 235 25.90 -14.51 6.83
N ILE A 236 25.21 -13.38 6.55
CA ILE A 236 25.74 -12.03 6.75
C ILE A 236 26.15 -11.80 8.21
N LEU A 237 25.44 -12.37 9.18
CA LEU A 237 25.76 -12.23 10.59
C LEU A 237 27.07 -12.96 11.01
N LYS A 238 27.70 -13.74 10.13
CA LYS A 238 28.97 -14.42 10.40
C LYS A 238 30.18 -13.60 9.96
N TYR A 239 29.98 -12.53 9.20
CA TYR A 239 31.02 -11.61 8.77
C TYR A 239 31.30 -10.56 9.84
#